data_67518128e1d0b520cc926510637d39a8
#
_entry.id   67518128e1d0b520cc926510637d39a8
#
_cell.length_a   1.000
_cell.length_b   1.000
_cell.length_c   1.000
_cell.angle_alpha   90.00
_cell.angle_beta   90.00
_cell.angle_gamma   90.00
#
_symmetry.space_group_name_H-M   'P 1'
#
loop_
_entity.id
_entity.type
_entity.pdbx_description
1 polymer ?
#
loop_
_entity_poly.entity_id
_entity_poly.type
_entity_poly.pdbx_seq_one_letter_code
_entity_poly.pdbx_strand_id
1 'polypeptide(L)'
;MNKIRSAQDIQKDWDSNPRWKNVKRDYSADEVAKLSGSVNIEYSLAKQGAEKLWSEINNSDFVNALGALTGNQAMQQAKAGLRAVYLSGWQVAGCLLYTSDAADEIVRV
;
A
#
# COMPACT_ATOMS: atom_id res chain seq x y z
N MET A 1 -11.47 -10.42 -14.65
CA MET A 1 -11.72 -10.94 -13.31
C MET A 1 -10.39 -11.38 -12.71
N ASN A 2 -9.89 -10.72 -11.68
CA ASN A 2 -8.62 -11.09 -11.06
C ASN A 2 -8.80 -12.44 -10.35
N LYS A 3 -8.08 -13.45 -10.82
CA LYS A 3 -8.13 -14.80 -10.29
C LYS A 3 -7.55 -14.82 -8.87
N ILE A 4 -8.24 -15.47 -7.94
CA ILE A 4 -7.70 -15.77 -6.62
C ILE A 4 -6.44 -16.61 -6.79
N ARG A 5 -5.36 -16.23 -6.12
CA ARG A 5 -4.08 -16.95 -6.22
C ARG A 5 -4.19 -18.31 -5.53
N SER A 6 -3.81 -19.36 -6.24
CA SER A 6 -3.69 -20.70 -5.65
C SER A 6 -2.46 -20.79 -4.73
N ALA A 7 -2.40 -21.81 -3.90
CA ALA A 7 -1.22 -22.08 -3.08
C ALA A 7 0.05 -22.23 -3.94
N GLN A 8 -0.08 -22.86 -5.10
CA GLN A 8 1.03 -22.98 -6.06
C GLN A 8 1.48 -21.64 -6.63
N ASP A 9 0.54 -20.74 -6.94
CA ASP A 9 0.88 -19.38 -7.41
C ASP A 9 1.60 -18.59 -6.32
N ILE A 10 1.16 -18.73 -5.08
CA ILE A 10 1.78 -18.07 -3.91
C ILE A 10 3.20 -18.63 -3.69
N GLN A 11 3.36 -19.94 -3.69
CA GLN A 11 4.67 -20.58 -3.51
C GLN A 11 5.64 -20.18 -4.62
N LYS A 12 5.19 -20.22 -5.87
CA LYS A 12 6.00 -19.79 -7.02
C LYS A 12 6.47 -18.34 -6.91
N ASP A 13 5.59 -17.43 -6.49
CA ASP A 13 5.96 -16.04 -6.25
C ASP A 13 7.02 -15.92 -5.14
N TRP A 14 6.88 -16.66 -4.04
CA TRP A 14 7.86 -16.64 -2.96
C TRP A 14 9.23 -17.14 -3.39
N ASP A 15 9.28 -18.17 -4.23
CA ASP A 15 10.52 -18.80 -4.67
C ASP A 15 11.24 -18.00 -5.76
N SER A 16 10.48 -17.35 -6.65
CA SER A 16 11.03 -16.69 -7.83
C SER A 16 11.18 -15.18 -7.72
N ASN A 17 10.47 -14.53 -6.80
CA ASN A 17 10.44 -13.08 -6.71
C ASN A 17 11.56 -12.57 -5.79
N PRO A 18 12.53 -11.78 -6.30
CA PRO A 18 13.65 -11.24 -5.51
C PRO A 18 13.22 -10.45 -4.27
N ARG A 19 11.98 -9.92 -4.28
CA ARG A 19 11.39 -9.19 -3.15
C ARG A 19 11.40 -10.01 -1.86
N TRP A 20 11.26 -11.33 -1.98
CA TRP A 20 11.12 -12.24 -0.85
C TRP A 20 12.42 -12.90 -0.39
N LYS A 21 13.55 -12.56 -1.02
CA LYS A 21 14.86 -13.20 -0.79
C LYS A 21 15.27 -13.32 0.69
N ASN A 22 14.92 -12.33 1.50
CA ASN A 22 15.32 -12.27 2.91
C ASN A 22 14.15 -12.53 3.88
N VAL A 23 13.02 -13.00 3.37
CA VAL A 23 11.83 -13.26 4.17
C VAL A 23 11.81 -14.73 4.57
N LYS A 24 11.81 -14.99 5.88
CA LYS A 24 11.59 -16.32 6.44
C LYS A 24 10.12 -16.42 6.88
N ARG A 25 9.50 -17.55 6.59
CA ARG A 25 8.11 -17.84 6.94
C ARG A 25 8.06 -19.16 7.73
N ASP A 26 7.26 -19.16 8.77
CA ASP A 26 6.94 -20.34 9.60
C ASP A 26 5.57 -20.96 9.24
N TYR A 27 4.96 -20.46 8.15
CA TYR A 27 3.68 -20.90 7.61
C TYR A 27 3.81 -21.23 6.12
N SER A 28 2.91 -22.10 5.64
CA SER A 28 2.89 -22.58 4.26
C SER A 28 2.01 -21.72 3.34
N ALA A 29 2.24 -21.87 2.04
CA ALA A 29 1.38 -21.24 1.01
C ALA A 29 -0.05 -21.77 1.05
N ASP A 30 -0.25 -23.04 1.45
CA ASP A 30 -1.58 -23.63 1.64
C ASP A 30 -2.35 -22.96 2.77
N GLU A 31 -1.69 -22.67 3.89
CA GLU A 31 -2.30 -21.96 5.02
C GLU A 31 -2.70 -20.54 4.61
N VAL A 32 -1.86 -19.83 3.85
CA VAL A 32 -2.21 -18.50 3.32
C VAL A 32 -3.38 -18.57 2.35
N ALA A 33 -3.39 -19.55 1.44
CA ALA A 33 -4.48 -19.74 0.49
C ALA A 33 -5.83 -20.00 1.18
N LYS A 34 -5.82 -20.78 2.29
CA LYS A 34 -7.04 -21.04 3.08
C LYS A 34 -7.62 -19.79 3.75
N LEU A 35 -6.78 -18.83 4.09
CA LEU A 35 -7.19 -17.55 4.69
C LEU A 35 -7.58 -16.50 3.65
N SER A 36 -7.37 -16.77 2.37
CA SER A 36 -7.72 -15.84 1.29
C SER A 36 -9.24 -15.70 1.17
N GLY A 37 -9.69 -14.48 0.92
CA GLY A 37 -11.10 -14.21 0.64
C GLY A 37 -11.55 -14.82 -0.70
N SER A 38 -12.87 -14.86 -0.91
CA SER A 38 -13.47 -15.37 -2.16
C SER A 38 -13.33 -14.39 -3.34
N VAL A 39 -13.01 -13.15 -3.09
CA VAL A 39 -12.84 -12.09 -4.10
C VAL A 39 -11.46 -11.46 -3.96
N ASN A 40 -10.74 -11.36 -5.07
CA ASN A 40 -9.49 -10.61 -5.12
C ASN A 40 -9.77 -9.16 -5.49
N ILE A 41 -9.57 -8.27 -4.52
CA ILE A 41 -9.74 -6.83 -4.73
C ILE A 41 -8.39 -6.24 -5.12
N GLU A 42 -8.36 -5.50 -6.23
CA GLU A 42 -7.18 -4.79 -6.68
C GLU A 42 -7.56 -3.38 -7.10
N TYR A 43 -6.93 -2.41 -6.46
CA TYR A 43 -7.03 -1.00 -6.83
C TYR A 43 -5.84 -0.65 -7.74
N SER A 44 -6.06 -0.51 -9.03
CA SER A 44 -5.01 -0.35 -10.02
C SER A 44 -4.12 0.87 -9.78
N LEU A 45 -4.69 2.00 -9.37
CA LEU A 45 -3.91 3.20 -9.07
C LEU A 45 -3.03 3.01 -7.83
N ALA A 46 -3.55 2.41 -6.77
CA ALA A 46 -2.78 2.09 -5.56
C ALA A 46 -1.65 1.09 -5.87
N LYS A 47 -1.92 0.10 -6.70
CA LYS A 47 -0.90 -0.86 -7.15
C LYS A 47 0.23 -0.19 -7.91
N GLN A 48 -0.09 0.66 -8.89
CA GLN A 48 0.90 1.41 -9.66
C GLN A 48 1.75 2.31 -8.76
N GLY A 49 1.15 2.99 -7.80
CA GLY A 49 1.85 3.81 -6.82
C GLY A 49 2.81 3.00 -5.95
N ALA A 50 2.36 1.84 -5.46
CA ALA A 50 3.19 0.94 -4.66
C ALA A 50 4.37 0.35 -5.44
N GLU A 51 4.14 -0.06 -6.68
CA GLU A 51 5.19 -0.57 -7.58
C GLU A 51 6.23 0.51 -7.91
N LYS A 52 5.78 1.73 -8.17
CA LYS A 52 6.65 2.88 -8.41
C LYS A 52 7.51 3.18 -7.18
N LEU A 53 6.92 3.27 -6.00
CA LEU A 53 7.65 3.52 -4.76
C LEU A 53 8.66 2.40 -4.48
N TRP A 54 8.29 1.14 -4.69
CA TRP A 54 9.19 0.00 -4.55
C TRP A 54 10.39 0.11 -5.49
N SER A 55 10.16 0.47 -6.76
CA SER A 55 11.22 0.70 -7.73
C SER A 55 12.16 1.84 -7.32
N GLU A 56 11.61 2.97 -6.87
CA GLU A 56 12.40 4.12 -6.41
C GLU A 56 13.29 3.76 -5.21
N ILE A 57 12.76 3.05 -4.21
CA ILE A 57 13.51 2.62 -3.02
C ILE A 57 14.67 1.71 -3.38
N ASN A 58 14.50 0.84 -4.39
CA ASN A 58 15.53 -0.14 -4.75
C ASN A 58 16.57 0.39 -5.76
N ASN A 59 16.26 1.45 -6.50
CA ASN A 59 17.10 1.92 -7.61
C ASN A 59 17.61 3.35 -7.46
N SER A 60 17.15 4.09 -6.46
CA SER A 60 17.62 5.44 -6.17
C SER A 60 18.42 5.48 -4.88
N ASP A 61 19.37 6.41 -4.77
CA ASP A 61 20.17 6.59 -3.56
C ASP A 61 19.31 6.94 -2.35
N PHE A 62 18.25 7.71 -2.59
CA PHE A 62 17.23 8.06 -1.59
C PHE A 62 15.94 8.47 -2.27
N VAL A 63 14.84 8.45 -1.51
CA VAL A 63 13.53 8.90 -1.95
C VAL A 63 13.10 10.09 -1.10
N ASN A 64 12.91 11.25 -1.73
CA ASN A 64 12.42 12.45 -1.06
C ASN A 64 10.95 12.25 -0.66
N ALA A 65 10.69 12.29 0.63
CA ALA A 65 9.35 12.14 1.17
C ALA A 65 9.13 13.04 2.38
N LEU A 66 7.93 13.57 2.52
CA LEU A 66 7.46 14.28 3.70
C LEU A 66 6.06 13.82 4.08
N GLY A 67 5.68 14.06 5.33
CA GLY A 67 4.31 13.85 5.78
C GLY A 67 3.37 14.93 5.23
N ALA A 68 2.14 14.55 4.92
CA ALA A 68 1.06 15.46 4.58
C ALA A 68 -0.18 15.17 5.41
N LEU A 69 -0.83 16.23 5.91
CA LEU A 69 -2.07 16.17 6.67
C LEU A 69 -3.28 16.46 5.78
N THR A 70 -3.08 17.18 4.69
CA THR A 70 -4.14 17.59 3.76
C THR A 70 -3.74 17.32 2.32
N GLY A 71 -4.73 17.18 1.45
CA GLY A 71 -4.49 17.03 0.01
C GLY A 71 -3.74 18.22 -0.61
N ASN A 72 -3.96 19.42 -0.10
CA ASN A 72 -3.25 20.63 -0.55
C ASN A 72 -1.75 20.55 -0.22
N GLN A 73 -1.39 20.08 0.96
CA GLN A 73 0.02 19.85 1.32
C GLN A 73 0.66 18.81 0.39
N ALA A 74 -0.02 17.69 0.14
CA ALA A 74 0.47 16.65 -0.77
C ALA A 74 0.67 17.20 -2.20
N MET A 75 -0.26 18.01 -2.69
CA MET A 75 -0.15 18.65 -4.00
C MET A 75 1.05 19.61 -4.08
N GLN A 76 1.26 20.41 -3.05
CA GLN A 76 2.41 21.33 -2.99
C GLN A 76 3.74 20.57 -2.91
N GLN A 77 3.80 19.49 -2.14
CA GLN A 77 4.96 18.61 -2.07
C GLN A 77 5.28 17.99 -3.44
N ALA A 78 4.28 17.49 -4.14
CA ALA A 78 4.45 16.97 -5.50
C ALA A 78 4.98 18.05 -6.48
N LYS A 79 4.44 19.27 -6.42
CA LYS A 79 4.93 20.40 -7.21
C LYS A 79 6.36 20.82 -6.87
N ALA A 80 6.76 20.65 -5.61
CA ALA A 80 8.12 20.91 -5.15
C ALA A 80 9.13 19.79 -5.54
N GLY A 81 8.66 18.70 -6.16
CA GLY A 81 9.50 17.63 -6.65
C GLY A 81 9.67 16.45 -5.71
N LEU A 82 8.89 16.35 -4.63
CA LEU A 82 8.88 15.16 -3.78
C LEU A 82 8.32 13.97 -4.54
N ARG A 83 8.93 12.81 -4.35
CA ARG A 83 8.57 11.57 -5.07
C ARG A 83 7.62 10.69 -4.29
N ALA A 84 7.58 10.84 -2.97
CA ALA A 84 6.69 10.10 -2.10
C ALA A 84 6.10 11.02 -1.04
N VAL A 85 4.91 10.67 -0.56
CA VAL A 85 4.21 11.38 0.51
C VAL A 85 3.80 10.37 1.57
N TYR A 86 4.12 10.65 2.83
CA TYR A 86 3.59 9.91 3.96
C TYR A 86 2.22 10.46 4.33
N LEU A 87 1.20 9.67 4.14
CA LEU A 87 -0.13 9.99 4.64
C LEU A 87 -0.20 9.61 6.13
N SER A 88 -0.18 10.63 6.98
CA SER A 88 -0.28 10.43 8.43
C SER A 88 -1.73 10.22 8.83
N GLY A 89 -2.16 8.97 8.93
CA GLY A 89 -3.55 8.62 9.19
C GLY A 89 -4.11 9.24 10.47
N TRP A 90 -3.40 9.16 11.59
CA TRP A 90 -3.87 9.73 12.86
C TRP A 90 -3.90 11.26 12.85
N GLN A 91 -2.96 11.92 12.20
CA GLN A 91 -2.95 13.39 12.06
C GLN A 91 -4.07 13.86 11.13
N VAL A 92 -4.29 13.16 10.02
CA VAL A 92 -5.41 13.44 9.11
C VAL A 92 -6.74 13.28 9.85
N ALA A 93 -6.92 12.20 10.58
CA ALA A 93 -8.11 11.99 11.40
C ALA A 93 -8.26 13.08 12.49
N GLY A 94 -7.18 13.44 13.18
CA GLY A 94 -7.18 14.50 14.19
C GLY A 94 -7.55 15.87 13.63
N CYS A 95 -7.02 16.25 12.48
CA CYS A 95 -7.35 17.51 11.82
C CYS A 95 -8.78 17.53 11.24
N LEU A 96 -9.28 16.40 10.76
CA LEU A 96 -10.60 16.28 10.16
C LEU A 96 -11.72 16.11 11.20
N LEU A 97 -11.40 15.74 12.43
CA LEU A 97 -12.39 15.65 13.52
C LEU A 97 -13.12 16.97 13.83
N TYR A 98 -12.58 18.10 13.40
CA TYR A 98 -13.29 19.38 13.46
C TYR A 98 -14.34 19.56 12.36
N THR A 99 -14.31 18.74 11.32
CA THR A 99 -15.14 18.88 10.12
C THR A 99 -16.00 17.67 9.81
N SER A 100 -15.66 16.50 10.37
CA SER A 100 -16.44 15.28 10.22
C SER A 100 -16.28 14.39 11.45
N ASP A 101 -17.37 13.82 11.91
CA ASP A 101 -17.34 12.75 12.90
C ASP A 101 -16.76 11.48 12.25
N ALA A 102 -15.78 10.86 12.89
CA ALA A 102 -15.18 9.62 12.40
C ALA A 102 -16.23 8.49 12.22
N ALA A 103 -17.34 8.55 12.93
CA ALA A 103 -18.46 7.63 12.75
C ALA A 103 -19.22 7.89 11.43
N ASP A 104 -19.28 9.13 10.97
CA ASP A 104 -19.95 9.51 9.72
C ASP A 104 -19.13 9.11 8.47
N GLU A 105 -17.82 8.99 8.59
CA GLU A 105 -16.98 8.56 7.49
C GLU A 105 -17.13 7.07 7.16
N ILE A 106 -17.50 6.25 8.12
CA ILE A 106 -17.80 4.82 7.92
C ILE A 106 -19.09 4.63 7.13
N VAL A 107 -19.99 5.59 7.15
CA VAL A 107 -21.30 5.55 6.47
C VAL A 107 -21.24 6.09 5.04
N ARG A 108 -20.15 6.74 4.64
CA ARG A 108 -19.99 7.36 3.32
C ARG A 108 -19.21 6.52 2.30
N VAL A 109 -18.97 5.26 2.61
CA VAL A 109 -18.33 4.32 1.67
C VAL A 109 -19.37 3.73 0.72
#